data_e5c3cbdb7cf0a6d9fab0e1a13d59a952
#
_entry.id   e5c3cbdb7cf0a6d9fab0e1a13d59a952
#
_cell.length_a   1.000
_cell.length_b   1.000
_cell.length_c   1.000
_cell.angle_alpha   90.00
_cell.angle_beta   90.00
_cell.angle_gamma   90.00
#
_symmetry.space_group_name_H-M   'P 1'
#
loop_
_entity.id
_entity.type
_entity.pdbx_description
1 polymer ?
#
loop_
_entity_poly.entity_id
_entity_poly.type
_entity_poly.pdbx_seq_one_letter_code
_entity_poly.pdbx_strand_id
1 'polypeptide(L)'
;MEGQFQFMNDLESVILNVPNDKGIGYFYWEPEWVPVEGGTYASSAGVAYKNDTVTPSNTWDNMTLFNFNGNALESIKVLNQPSENLLTNINFEQNEVTTSPSGWNVWLSDTTDSNTVKTEYGSAYDGNYKLTFWDDADYSCSIYKTFTNIPNGTYQFSVWAMTNGDQDVLQLYAKNYGGDELNTTIETSDINWNIFSIDEIVVTNNTLEIGVYSVAGADDWCNLDMAILRKVE
;
A
#
# COMPACT_ATOMS: atom_id res chain seq x y z
N MET A 1 13.97 8.87 -9.84
CA MET A 1 14.11 8.48 -8.42
C MET A 1 12.78 8.01 -7.83
N GLU A 2 11.68 8.68 -8.16
CA GLU A 2 10.31 8.26 -7.84
C GLU A 2 9.99 6.86 -8.37
N GLY A 3 10.37 6.54 -9.60
CA GLY A 3 10.14 5.23 -10.21
C GLY A 3 10.87 4.06 -9.54
N GLN A 4 12.04 4.26 -8.92
CA GLN A 4 12.73 3.19 -8.19
C GLN A 4 12.00 2.84 -6.88
N PHE A 5 11.55 3.85 -6.14
CA PHE A 5 10.74 3.66 -4.94
C PHE A 5 9.46 2.90 -5.25
N GLN A 6 8.71 3.35 -6.27
CA GLN A 6 7.48 2.70 -6.71
C GLN A 6 7.73 1.26 -7.13
N PHE A 7 8.74 1.02 -8.00
CA PHE A 7 9.10 -0.33 -8.43
C PHE A 7 9.40 -1.27 -7.25
N MET A 8 10.13 -0.80 -6.24
CA MET A 8 10.47 -1.63 -5.08
C MET A 8 9.24 -1.93 -4.20
N ASN A 9 8.35 -0.96 -4.00
CA ASN A 9 7.07 -1.19 -3.31
C ASN A 9 6.18 -2.19 -4.05
N ASP A 10 6.08 -2.06 -5.37
CA ASP A 10 5.29 -2.97 -6.22
C ASP A 10 5.87 -4.38 -6.16
N LEU A 11 7.20 -4.51 -6.24
CA LEU A 11 7.90 -5.80 -6.13
C LEU A 11 7.65 -6.46 -4.76
N GLU A 12 7.77 -5.70 -3.67
CA GLU A 12 7.48 -6.19 -2.32
C GLU A 12 6.04 -6.66 -2.21
N SER A 13 5.10 -5.87 -2.71
CA SER A 13 3.68 -6.22 -2.75
C SER A 13 3.43 -7.54 -3.51
N VAL A 14 4.02 -7.71 -4.68
CA VAL A 14 3.92 -8.97 -5.47
C VAL A 14 4.47 -10.16 -4.68
N ILE A 15 5.61 -10.00 -4.01
CA ILE A 15 6.24 -11.08 -3.24
C ILE A 15 5.38 -11.46 -2.04
N LEU A 16 4.88 -10.48 -1.28
CA LEU A 16 4.04 -10.71 -0.10
C LEU A 16 2.69 -11.36 -0.46
N ASN A 17 2.19 -11.13 -1.67
CA ASN A 17 0.96 -11.75 -2.18
C ASN A 17 1.15 -13.15 -2.80
N VAL A 18 2.35 -13.74 -2.75
CA VAL A 18 2.54 -15.12 -3.19
C VAL A 18 1.73 -16.08 -2.31
N PRO A 19 0.85 -16.93 -2.88
CA PRO A 19 -0.05 -17.78 -2.10
C PRO A 19 0.67 -18.68 -1.08
N ASN A 20 0.03 -18.90 0.06
CA ASN A 20 0.51 -19.71 1.18
C ASN A 20 1.83 -19.21 1.80
N ASP A 21 1.99 -17.89 1.89
CA ASP A 21 3.15 -17.22 2.52
C ASP A 21 4.51 -17.68 1.97
N LYS A 22 4.53 -18.04 0.69
CA LYS A 22 5.76 -18.52 0.02
C LYS A 22 6.64 -17.38 -0.50
N GLY A 23 6.14 -16.17 -0.55
CA GLY A 23 6.92 -14.98 -0.84
C GLY A 23 7.63 -14.52 0.43
N ILE A 24 8.88 -14.89 0.62
CA ILE A 24 9.65 -14.64 1.85
C ILE A 24 10.59 -13.44 1.77
N GLY A 25 10.66 -12.76 0.62
CA GLY A 25 11.51 -11.60 0.42
C GLY A 25 12.33 -11.65 -0.87
N TYR A 26 13.23 -10.71 -1.03
CA TYR A 26 14.13 -10.58 -2.16
C TYR A 26 15.52 -10.13 -1.70
N PHE A 27 16.52 -10.29 -2.55
CA PHE A 27 17.86 -9.79 -2.34
C PHE A 27 18.09 -8.58 -3.25
N TYR A 28 18.38 -7.44 -2.65
CA TYR A 28 18.82 -6.27 -3.40
C TYR A 28 20.32 -6.34 -3.63
N TRP A 29 20.74 -6.36 -4.91
CA TRP A 29 22.14 -6.56 -5.29
C TRP A 29 22.88 -5.22 -5.34
N GLU A 30 24.01 -5.12 -4.64
CA GLU A 30 24.95 -4.00 -4.66
C GLU A 30 24.28 -2.62 -4.43
N PRO A 31 23.59 -2.42 -3.30
CA PRO A 31 22.82 -1.20 -3.05
C PRO A 31 23.68 0.07 -2.93
N GLU A 32 24.98 -0.04 -2.69
CA GLU A 32 25.91 1.04 -2.45
C GLU A 32 26.75 1.46 -3.68
N TRP A 33 26.49 0.91 -4.86
CA TRP A 33 27.23 1.23 -6.07
C TRP A 33 26.99 2.65 -6.57
N VAL A 34 27.76 3.59 -6.06
CA VAL A 34 27.77 4.98 -6.50
C VAL A 34 28.93 5.20 -7.46
N PRO A 35 28.76 5.87 -8.61
CA PRO A 35 29.84 6.15 -9.54
C PRO A 35 30.92 7.01 -8.87
N VAL A 36 32.16 6.57 -8.96
CA VAL A 36 33.34 7.28 -8.46
C VAL A 36 34.28 7.54 -9.63
N GLU A 37 34.78 8.78 -9.75
CA GLU A 37 35.71 9.14 -10.81
C GLU A 37 36.97 8.25 -10.79
N GLY A 38 37.25 7.59 -11.92
CA GLY A 38 38.33 6.63 -12.04
C GLY A 38 38.03 5.25 -11.42
N GLY A 39 36.84 5.07 -10.82
CA GLY A 39 36.38 3.79 -10.29
C GLY A 39 35.79 2.88 -11.37
N THR A 40 35.69 1.62 -11.03
CA THR A 40 35.01 0.59 -11.88
C THR A 40 34.07 -0.23 -10.99
N TYR A 41 33.12 -0.91 -11.62
CA TYR A 41 32.21 -1.86 -10.91
C TYR A 41 32.95 -3.11 -10.37
N ALA A 42 34.22 -3.27 -10.70
CA ALA A 42 35.01 -4.40 -10.28
C ALA A 42 36.38 -3.93 -9.78
N SER A 43 37.05 -4.80 -9.02
CA SER A 43 38.44 -4.57 -8.66
C SER A 43 39.34 -4.49 -9.90
N SER A 44 40.51 -3.86 -9.79
CA SER A 44 41.47 -3.80 -10.88
C SER A 44 41.81 -5.18 -11.46
N ALA A 45 41.82 -6.23 -10.63
CA ALA A 45 42.01 -7.61 -11.06
C ALA A 45 40.80 -8.14 -11.84
N GLY A 46 39.58 -7.82 -11.43
CA GLY A 46 38.34 -8.21 -12.13
C GLY A 46 38.21 -7.54 -13.49
N VAL A 47 38.53 -6.25 -13.60
CA VAL A 47 38.57 -5.51 -14.85
C VAL A 47 39.59 -6.11 -15.81
N ALA A 48 40.81 -6.40 -15.32
CA ALA A 48 41.86 -7.05 -16.11
C ALA A 48 41.43 -8.45 -16.59
N TYR A 49 40.78 -9.23 -15.71
CA TYR A 49 40.29 -10.56 -16.05
C TYR A 49 39.24 -10.52 -17.17
N LYS A 50 38.30 -9.57 -17.11
CA LYS A 50 37.26 -9.40 -18.15
C LYS A 50 37.75 -8.69 -19.41
N ASN A 51 38.94 -8.13 -19.38
CA ASN A 51 39.46 -7.24 -20.44
C ASN A 51 38.47 -6.11 -20.77
N ASP A 52 37.94 -5.48 -19.74
CA ASP A 52 36.91 -4.46 -19.82
C ASP A 52 37.45 -3.10 -19.40
N THR A 53 36.87 -2.04 -19.94
CA THR A 53 37.12 -0.67 -19.53
C THR A 53 35.83 -0.03 -19.09
N VAL A 54 35.67 0.15 -17.79
CA VAL A 54 34.47 0.78 -17.21
C VAL A 54 34.79 2.23 -16.89
N THR A 55 33.95 3.13 -17.40
CA THR A 55 33.97 4.53 -17.06
C THR A 55 33.01 4.81 -15.90
N PRO A 56 33.20 5.85 -15.10
CA PRO A 56 32.17 6.34 -14.19
C PRO A 56 30.86 6.55 -14.94
N SER A 57 29.71 6.35 -14.24
CA SER A 57 28.39 6.41 -14.85
C SER A 57 28.13 5.29 -15.86
N ASN A 58 28.47 4.07 -15.53
CA ASN A 58 28.10 2.89 -16.32
C ASN A 58 26.63 2.49 -16.05
N THR A 59 26.13 1.47 -16.76
CA THR A 59 24.73 1.01 -16.66
C THR A 59 24.33 0.42 -15.30
N TRP A 60 25.29 0.15 -14.40
CA TRP A 60 25.04 -0.38 -13.06
C TRP A 60 24.81 0.71 -12.03
N ASP A 61 25.17 1.96 -12.31
CA ASP A 61 25.04 3.10 -11.39
C ASP A 61 23.58 3.39 -11.00
N ASN A 62 22.63 2.96 -11.79
CA ASN A 62 21.19 3.14 -11.51
C ASN A 62 20.59 2.13 -10.55
N MET A 63 21.37 1.15 -10.10
CA MET A 63 20.92 0.10 -9.16
C MET A 63 21.15 0.49 -7.71
N THR A 64 21.87 1.58 -7.45
CA THR A 64 22.18 2.02 -6.09
C THR A 64 20.97 2.60 -5.35
N LEU A 65 20.97 2.46 -4.02
CA LEU A 65 20.02 3.13 -3.10
C LEU A 65 20.53 4.49 -2.62
N PHE A 66 21.58 5.01 -3.24
CA PHE A 66 22.18 6.30 -2.94
C PHE A 66 22.28 7.15 -4.20
N ASN A 67 22.17 8.46 -4.05
CA ASN A 67 22.44 9.39 -5.15
C ASN A 67 23.94 9.58 -5.36
N PHE A 68 24.33 10.26 -6.42
CA PHE A 68 25.75 10.49 -6.76
C PHE A 68 26.56 11.33 -5.74
N ASN A 69 25.87 11.93 -4.75
CA ASN A 69 26.50 12.61 -3.63
C ASN A 69 26.62 11.72 -2.38
N GLY A 70 26.24 10.45 -2.47
CA GLY A 70 26.28 9.50 -1.38
C GLY A 70 25.10 9.63 -0.38
N ASN A 71 24.07 10.43 -0.70
CA ASN A 71 22.87 10.52 0.14
C ASN A 71 21.90 9.40 -0.20
N ALA A 72 21.30 8.80 0.83
CA ALA A 72 20.28 7.77 0.65
C ALA A 72 19.08 8.29 -0.17
N LEU A 73 18.58 7.46 -1.07
CA LEU A 73 17.35 7.68 -1.82
C LEU A 73 16.14 7.25 -0.99
N GLU A 74 14.96 7.79 -1.30
CA GLU A 74 13.71 7.38 -0.66
C GLU A 74 13.45 5.85 -0.78
N SER A 75 13.91 5.23 -1.85
CA SER A 75 13.81 3.79 -2.09
C SER A 75 14.47 2.92 -1.03
N ILE A 76 15.43 3.45 -0.26
CA ILE A 76 16.03 2.71 0.87
C ILE A 76 15.01 2.44 1.99
N LYS A 77 13.96 3.27 2.10
CA LYS A 77 12.90 3.10 3.09
C LYS A 77 12.10 1.82 2.88
N VAL A 78 12.01 1.33 1.64
CA VAL A 78 11.33 0.06 1.34
C VAL A 78 12.02 -1.12 2.04
N LEU A 79 13.35 -1.12 2.13
CA LEU A 79 14.10 -2.17 2.83
C LEU A 79 13.92 -2.16 4.35
N ASN A 80 13.42 -1.07 4.91
CA ASN A 80 13.12 -0.94 6.34
C ASN A 80 11.63 -1.11 6.65
N GLN A 81 10.83 -1.54 5.67
CA GLN A 81 9.45 -1.85 5.90
C GLN A 81 9.34 -3.21 6.60
N PRO A 82 8.49 -3.36 7.61
CA PRO A 82 8.17 -4.69 8.10
C PRO A 82 7.61 -5.51 6.94
N SER A 83 8.17 -6.67 6.72
CA SER A 83 7.95 -7.53 5.55
C SER A 83 6.56 -8.19 5.50
N GLU A 84 5.63 -7.84 6.38
CA GLU A 84 4.35 -8.51 6.50
C GLU A 84 3.19 -7.52 6.44
N ASN A 85 2.45 -7.56 5.33
CA ASN A 85 1.12 -6.98 5.30
C ASN A 85 0.16 -7.93 6.02
N LEU A 86 -0.45 -7.47 7.10
CA LEU A 86 -1.36 -8.27 7.92
C LEU A 86 -2.76 -8.45 7.29
N LEU A 87 -3.03 -7.78 6.17
CA LEU A 87 -4.26 -7.91 5.42
C LEU A 87 -4.12 -8.97 4.32
N THR A 88 -5.23 -9.60 4.00
CA THR A 88 -5.39 -10.49 2.84
C THR A 88 -6.32 -9.83 1.82
N ASN A 89 -6.23 -10.22 0.55
CA ASN A 89 -7.04 -9.66 -0.54
C ASN A 89 -6.94 -8.12 -0.58
N ILE A 90 -5.74 -7.63 -0.52
CA ILE A 90 -5.41 -6.20 -0.36
C ILE A 90 -5.80 -5.36 -1.58
N ASN A 91 -5.78 -5.98 -2.76
CA ASN A 91 -6.11 -5.42 -4.08
C ASN A 91 -7.45 -5.94 -4.63
N PHE A 92 -8.28 -6.58 -3.80
CA PHE A 92 -9.63 -7.06 -4.12
C PHE A 92 -9.74 -8.03 -5.31
N GLU A 93 -8.65 -8.69 -5.70
CA GLU A 93 -8.60 -9.59 -6.86
C GLU A 93 -9.18 -11.00 -6.61
N GLN A 94 -9.37 -11.42 -5.35
CA GLN A 94 -9.63 -12.83 -5.04
C GLN A 94 -11.04 -13.32 -5.41
N ASN A 95 -12.02 -12.45 -5.54
CA ASN A 95 -13.43 -12.86 -5.67
C ASN A 95 -14.13 -12.35 -6.94
N GLU A 96 -13.39 -11.75 -7.86
CA GLU A 96 -14.01 -11.04 -9.00
C GLU A 96 -15.05 -10.02 -8.50
N VAL A 97 -16.24 -9.93 -9.13
CA VAL A 97 -17.32 -9.03 -8.70
C VAL A 97 -18.09 -9.66 -7.53
N THR A 98 -18.05 -9.01 -6.35
CA THR A 98 -18.74 -9.47 -5.14
C THR A 98 -19.09 -8.32 -4.20
N THR A 99 -20.16 -8.48 -3.41
CA THR A 99 -20.50 -7.61 -2.27
C THR A 99 -19.95 -8.13 -0.93
N SER A 100 -19.17 -9.21 -0.95
CA SER A 100 -18.55 -9.82 0.22
C SER A 100 -17.09 -10.19 -0.08
N PRO A 101 -16.19 -9.19 -0.19
CA PRO A 101 -14.79 -9.43 -0.51
C PRO A 101 -14.12 -10.32 0.56
N SER A 102 -13.43 -11.36 0.13
CA SER A 102 -12.70 -12.26 1.03
C SER A 102 -11.74 -11.49 1.93
N GLY A 103 -11.73 -11.81 3.22
CA GLY A 103 -10.83 -11.19 4.19
C GLY A 103 -11.33 -9.87 4.76
N TRP A 104 -12.44 -9.33 4.28
CA TRP A 104 -13.04 -8.07 4.70
C TRP A 104 -14.47 -8.26 5.21
N ASN A 105 -14.92 -7.32 6.05
CA ASN A 105 -16.31 -7.20 6.46
C ASN A 105 -16.93 -5.96 5.83
N VAL A 106 -18.20 -6.04 5.50
CA VAL A 106 -18.99 -4.92 5.00
C VAL A 106 -20.06 -4.56 6.03
N TRP A 107 -20.20 -3.29 6.33
CA TRP A 107 -21.29 -2.73 7.09
C TRP A 107 -22.08 -1.74 6.22
N LEU A 108 -23.39 -1.83 6.28
CA LEU A 108 -24.33 -0.94 5.60
C LEU A 108 -25.34 -0.43 6.62
N SER A 109 -25.78 0.83 6.49
CA SER A 109 -26.94 1.30 7.27
C SER A 109 -28.21 0.59 6.85
N ASP A 110 -29.23 0.63 7.70
CA ASP A 110 -30.52 -0.07 7.44
C ASP A 110 -31.23 0.42 6.16
N THR A 111 -30.86 1.60 5.63
CA THR A 111 -31.44 2.20 4.43
C THR A 111 -30.55 2.08 3.19
N THR A 112 -29.34 1.57 3.33
CA THR A 112 -28.37 1.44 2.25
C THR A 112 -28.59 0.13 1.47
N ASP A 113 -28.56 0.19 0.13
CA ASP A 113 -28.70 -1.00 -0.72
C ASP A 113 -27.53 -1.98 -0.52
N SER A 114 -27.81 -3.25 -0.65
CA SER A 114 -26.82 -4.32 -0.47
C SER A 114 -25.72 -4.36 -1.52
N ASN A 115 -25.86 -3.64 -2.63
CA ASN A 115 -24.88 -3.53 -3.70
C ASN A 115 -24.05 -2.25 -3.65
N THR A 116 -24.28 -1.37 -2.67
CA THR A 116 -23.52 -0.12 -2.49
C THR A 116 -22.01 -0.35 -2.34
N VAL A 117 -21.63 -1.42 -1.62
CA VAL A 117 -20.23 -1.85 -1.46
C VAL A 117 -20.00 -3.10 -2.28
N LYS A 118 -19.15 -3.03 -3.29
CA LYS A 118 -18.83 -4.17 -4.16
C LYS A 118 -17.46 -4.05 -4.78
N THR A 119 -16.89 -5.17 -5.20
CA THR A 119 -15.75 -5.17 -6.11
C THR A 119 -16.21 -5.01 -7.54
N GLU A 120 -15.45 -4.26 -8.34
CA GLU A 120 -15.76 -3.99 -9.74
C GLU A 120 -14.51 -4.16 -10.62
N TYR A 121 -14.73 -4.65 -11.84
CA TYR A 121 -13.70 -4.78 -12.86
C TYR A 121 -13.36 -3.42 -13.49
N GLY A 122 -12.08 -3.19 -13.73
CA GLY A 122 -11.56 -2.06 -14.49
C GLY A 122 -11.28 -0.81 -13.65
N SER A 123 -10.37 0.00 -14.15
CA SER A 123 -9.88 1.22 -13.51
C SER A 123 -9.32 1.00 -12.09
N ALA A 124 -8.82 -0.20 -11.79
CA ALA A 124 -8.12 -0.51 -10.56
C ALA A 124 -6.77 0.24 -10.49
N TYR A 125 -6.26 0.46 -9.27
CA TYR A 125 -4.90 0.93 -9.07
C TYR A 125 -3.90 -0.19 -9.36
N ASP A 126 -4.16 -1.38 -8.82
CA ASP A 126 -3.40 -2.61 -9.07
C ASP A 126 -4.31 -3.74 -9.56
N GLY A 127 -3.85 -4.48 -10.56
CA GLY A 127 -4.60 -5.61 -11.09
C GLY A 127 -5.80 -5.23 -11.96
N ASN A 128 -6.92 -5.90 -11.76
CA ASN A 128 -8.12 -5.78 -12.59
C ASN A 128 -9.36 -5.31 -11.84
N TYR A 129 -9.40 -5.52 -10.53
CA TYR A 129 -10.54 -5.24 -9.66
C TYR A 129 -10.19 -4.18 -8.62
N LYS A 130 -11.19 -3.45 -8.18
CA LYS A 130 -11.14 -2.49 -7.08
C LYS A 130 -12.38 -2.63 -6.23
N LEU A 131 -12.37 -2.14 -5.01
CA LEU A 131 -13.58 -1.97 -4.21
C LEU A 131 -14.23 -0.63 -4.55
N THR A 132 -15.55 -0.62 -4.73
CA THR A 132 -16.33 0.58 -5.03
C THR A 132 -17.41 0.78 -3.96
N PHE A 133 -17.56 2.02 -3.50
CA PHE A 133 -18.74 2.55 -2.83
C PHE A 133 -19.50 3.39 -3.83
N TRP A 134 -20.74 3.06 -4.11
CA TRP A 134 -21.63 3.81 -5.00
C TRP A 134 -23.07 3.37 -4.85
N ASP A 135 -23.99 4.34 -4.89
CA ASP A 135 -25.42 4.10 -4.93
C ASP A 135 -26.12 5.24 -5.71
N ASP A 136 -27.31 4.98 -6.27
CA ASP A 136 -28.17 6.00 -6.87
C ASP A 136 -29.08 6.69 -5.84
N ALA A 137 -28.89 6.41 -4.54
CA ALA A 137 -29.54 7.01 -3.38
C ALA A 137 -28.51 7.34 -2.30
N ASP A 138 -28.93 8.13 -1.30
CA ASP A 138 -28.10 8.44 -0.13
C ASP A 138 -27.70 7.15 0.60
N TYR A 139 -26.43 7.04 0.98
CA TYR A 139 -25.92 5.83 1.63
C TYR A 139 -24.96 6.10 2.78
N SER A 140 -24.85 5.12 3.68
CA SER A 140 -23.77 5.05 4.67
C SER A 140 -23.24 3.63 4.72
N CYS A 141 -21.93 3.48 4.54
CA CYS A 141 -21.28 2.18 4.45
C CYS A 141 -19.87 2.17 5.04
N SER A 142 -19.36 0.97 5.27
CA SER A 142 -17.96 0.75 5.65
C SER A 142 -17.46 -0.59 5.11
N ILE A 143 -16.21 -0.62 4.70
CA ILE A 143 -15.40 -1.83 4.56
C ILE A 143 -14.38 -1.87 5.70
N TYR A 144 -14.26 -3.00 6.39
CA TYR A 144 -13.38 -3.06 7.56
C TYR A 144 -12.82 -4.45 7.84
N LYS A 145 -11.77 -4.48 8.66
CA LYS A 145 -11.18 -5.70 9.21
C LYS A 145 -10.98 -5.56 10.71
N THR A 146 -11.37 -6.59 11.46
CA THR A 146 -11.15 -6.68 12.92
C THR A 146 -10.10 -7.76 13.21
N PHE A 147 -9.13 -7.42 14.05
CA PHE A 147 -8.11 -8.31 14.59
C PHE A 147 -8.36 -8.51 16.08
N THR A 148 -8.33 -9.75 16.55
CA THR A 148 -8.57 -10.12 17.96
C THR A 148 -7.33 -10.66 18.68
N ASN A 149 -6.23 -10.90 17.96
CA ASN A 149 -4.95 -11.39 18.48
C ASN A 149 -3.76 -10.71 17.79
N ILE A 150 -3.89 -9.42 17.46
CA ILE A 150 -2.77 -8.68 16.89
C ILE A 150 -1.75 -8.37 18.00
N PRO A 151 -0.43 -8.57 17.80
CA PRO A 151 0.57 -8.21 18.80
C PRO A 151 0.54 -6.73 19.15
N ASN A 152 0.78 -6.39 20.41
CA ASN A 152 0.96 -4.99 20.80
C ASN A 152 2.15 -4.38 20.08
N GLY A 153 2.07 -3.08 19.76
CA GLY A 153 3.08 -2.32 19.03
C GLY A 153 2.46 -1.20 18.22
N THR A 154 3.28 -0.51 17.45
CA THR A 154 2.85 0.59 16.57
C THR A 154 2.60 0.06 15.17
N TYR A 155 1.48 0.47 14.58
CA TYR A 155 1.04 0.05 13.24
C TYR A 155 0.75 1.25 12.36
N GLN A 156 0.84 1.03 11.06
CA GLN A 156 0.37 1.94 10.02
C GLN A 156 -0.68 1.24 9.18
N PHE A 157 -1.78 1.94 8.91
CA PHE A 157 -2.80 1.51 7.94
C PHE A 157 -2.86 2.49 6.79
N SER A 158 -2.81 2.01 5.56
CA SER A 158 -2.93 2.83 4.36
C SER A 158 -3.81 2.16 3.31
N VAL A 159 -4.39 2.99 2.42
CA VAL A 159 -5.17 2.54 1.27
C VAL A 159 -5.01 3.53 0.12
N TRP A 160 -5.00 3.04 -1.11
CA TRP A 160 -5.18 3.87 -2.28
C TRP A 160 -6.66 4.13 -2.50
N ALA A 161 -7.02 5.40 -2.71
CA ALA A 161 -8.39 5.83 -2.92
C ALA A 161 -8.50 6.82 -4.08
N MET A 162 -9.64 6.76 -4.77
CA MET A 162 -10.03 7.67 -5.84
C MET A 162 -11.52 7.98 -5.66
N THR A 163 -11.92 9.25 -5.66
CA THR A 163 -13.30 9.67 -5.38
C THR A 163 -13.68 10.90 -6.21
N ASN A 164 -15.00 11.17 -6.36
CA ASN A 164 -15.49 12.46 -6.87
C ASN A 164 -15.40 13.60 -5.85
N GLY A 165 -15.20 13.28 -4.54
CA GLY A 165 -14.94 14.28 -3.50
C GLY A 165 -16.18 14.96 -2.90
N ASP A 166 -17.38 14.49 -3.21
CA ASP A 166 -18.65 15.11 -2.80
C ASP A 166 -19.29 14.43 -1.57
N GLN A 167 -18.63 13.43 -0.96
CA GLN A 167 -19.12 12.72 0.22
C GLN A 167 -19.18 13.65 1.46
N ASP A 168 -20.27 13.54 2.25
CA ASP A 168 -20.39 14.22 3.55
C ASP A 168 -19.30 13.75 4.53
N VAL A 169 -18.99 12.44 4.49
CA VAL A 169 -17.89 11.81 5.23
C VAL A 169 -17.24 10.75 4.35
N LEU A 170 -15.93 10.83 4.21
CA LEU A 170 -15.12 9.75 3.65
C LEU A 170 -13.79 9.72 4.39
N GLN A 171 -13.53 8.64 5.12
CA GLN A 171 -12.37 8.57 5.99
C GLN A 171 -11.85 7.15 6.20
N LEU A 172 -10.51 7.04 6.35
CA LEU A 172 -9.92 5.90 7.03
C LEU A 172 -10.19 6.01 8.52
N TYR A 173 -10.31 4.88 9.18
CA TYR A 173 -10.37 4.85 10.64
C TYR A 173 -9.58 3.68 11.24
N ALA A 174 -9.14 3.86 12.49
CA ALA A 174 -8.60 2.82 13.35
C ALA A 174 -9.21 2.95 14.74
N LYS A 175 -9.77 1.86 15.26
CA LYS A 175 -10.41 1.83 16.60
C LYS A 175 -10.22 0.49 17.29
N ASN A 176 -10.67 0.39 18.55
CA ASN A 176 -10.61 -0.82 19.39
C ASN A 176 -9.16 -1.30 19.69
N TYR A 177 -8.15 -0.45 19.52
CA TYR A 177 -6.75 -0.78 19.72
C TYR A 177 -6.19 -0.41 21.11
N GLY A 178 -7.06 0.09 22.00
CA GLY A 178 -6.72 0.52 23.35
C GLY A 178 -6.54 2.03 23.52
N GLY A 179 -6.78 2.81 22.48
CA GLY A 179 -6.82 4.27 22.45
C GLY A 179 -8.14 4.81 21.89
N ASP A 180 -8.21 6.12 21.74
CA ASP A 180 -9.30 6.82 21.05
C ASP A 180 -9.30 6.52 19.56
N GLU A 181 -10.44 6.60 18.90
CA GLU A 181 -10.54 6.37 17.45
C GLU A 181 -9.68 7.38 16.68
N LEU A 182 -8.85 6.88 15.76
CA LEU A 182 -8.08 7.67 14.82
C LEU A 182 -8.77 7.69 13.47
N ASN A 183 -8.77 8.86 12.82
CA ASN A 183 -9.36 9.06 11.51
C ASN A 183 -8.44 9.88 10.62
N THR A 184 -8.43 9.56 9.33
CA THR A 184 -7.83 10.37 8.27
C THR A 184 -8.86 10.59 7.18
N THR A 185 -9.23 11.84 6.92
CA THR A 185 -10.17 12.18 5.84
C THR A 185 -9.53 11.88 4.48
N ILE A 186 -10.31 11.27 3.59
CA ILE A 186 -9.94 11.06 2.19
C ILE A 186 -10.49 12.24 1.40
N GLU A 187 -9.62 13.20 1.11
CA GLU A 187 -9.95 14.37 0.29
C GLU A 187 -9.06 14.38 -0.94
N THR A 188 -9.66 14.49 -2.12
CA THR A 188 -8.92 14.63 -3.38
C THR A 188 -9.37 15.89 -4.09
N SER A 189 -8.43 16.59 -4.73
CA SER A 189 -8.72 17.73 -5.60
C SER A 189 -8.91 17.30 -7.07
N ASP A 190 -8.72 16.02 -7.36
CA ASP A 190 -8.81 15.42 -8.69
C ASP A 190 -9.31 13.97 -8.61
N ILE A 191 -9.75 13.42 -9.72
CA ILE A 191 -10.19 12.03 -9.87
C ILE A 191 -9.00 11.12 -10.23
N ASN A 192 -7.94 11.16 -9.41
CA ASN A 192 -6.79 10.28 -9.52
C ASN A 192 -6.66 9.39 -8.28
N TRP A 193 -5.92 8.31 -8.40
CA TRP A 193 -5.55 7.49 -7.26
C TRP A 193 -4.54 8.22 -6.37
N ASN A 194 -4.87 8.33 -5.09
CA ASN A 194 -4.01 8.90 -4.05
C ASN A 194 -3.93 7.94 -2.86
N ILE A 195 -2.80 7.93 -2.16
CA ILE A 195 -2.62 7.14 -0.95
C ILE A 195 -2.97 7.96 0.28
N PHE A 196 -3.72 7.34 1.21
CA PHE A 196 -4.08 7.90 2.50
C PHE A 196 -3.62 6.96 3.60
N SER A 197 -3.20 7.48 4.75
CA SER A 197 -2.71 6.66 5.86
C SER A 197 -3.10 7.18 7.25
N ILE A 198 -3.10 6.25 8.21
CA ILE A 198 -3.04 6.49 9.65
C ILE A 198 -1.72 5.87 10.12
N ASP A 199 -0.77 6.70 10.55
CA ASP A 199 0.64 6.31 10.70
C ASP A 199 1.01 5.77 12.10
N GLU A 200 0.30 6.13 13.16
CA GLU A 200 0.67 5.83 14.55
C GLU A 200 -0.47 5.15 15.31
N ILE A 201 -0.84 3.95 14.92
CA ILE A 201 -1.84 3.14 15.63
C ILE A 201 -1.13 2.35 16.73
N VAL A 202 -1.15 2.82 17.97
CA VAL A 202 -0.46 2.18 19.11
C VAL A 202 -1.36 1.12 19.75
N VAL A 203 -1.28 -0.12 19.30
CA VAL A 203 -2.04 -1.24 19.82
C VAL A 203 -1.52 -1.64 21.21
N THR A 204 -2.39 -1.64 22.21
CA THR A 204 -2.05 -1.95 23.62
C THR A 204 -2.86 -3.09 24.22
N ASN A 205 -3.92 -3.55 23.55
CA ASN A 205 -4.90 -4.52 24.07
C ASN A 205 -5.06 -5.77 23.19
N ASN A 206 -4.12 -5.98 22.24
CA ASN A 206 -4.13 -7.10 21.29
C ASN A 206 -5.34 -7.14 20.34
N THR A 207 -6.07 -6.02 20.21
CA THR A 207 -7.18 -5.89 19.26
C THR A 207 -6.98 -4.66 18.38
N LEU A 208 -7.57 -4.68 17.20
CA LEU A 208 -7.56 -3.55 16.28
C LEU A 208 -8.70 -3.71 15.28
N GLU A 209 -9.40 -2.65 14.99
CA GLU A 209 -10.28 -2.55 13.82
C GLU A 209 -9.83 -1.40 12.94
N ILE A 210 -9.65 -1.68 11.67
CA ILE A 210 -9.32 -0.68 10.64
C ILE A 210 -10.34 -0.75 9.52
N GLY A 211 -10.56 0.36 8.85
CA GLY A 211 -11.47 0.39 7.71
C GLY A 211 -11.58 1.74 7.03
N VAL A 212 -12.49 1.79 6.06
CA VAL A 212 -12.93 3.02 5.39
C VAL A 212 -14.43 3.15 5.61
N TYR A 213 -14.86 4.34 6.03
CA TYR A 213 -16.25 4.69 6.28
C TYR A 213 -16.68 5.84 5.37
N SER A 214 -17.90 5.77 4.84
CA SER A 214 -18.49 6.81 4.00
C SER A 214 -19.92 7.10 4.41
N VAL A 215 -20.27 8.40 4.34
CA VAL A 215 -21.63 8.94 4.27
C VAL A 215 -21.68 9.79 3.02
N ALA A 216 -22.61 9.51 2.12
CA ALA A 216 -22.63 10.13 0.81
C ALA A 216 -24.05 10.29 0.27
N GLY A 217 -24.23 11.27 -0.61
CA GLY A 217 -25.42 11.47 -1.40
C GLY A 217 -25.50 10.52 -2.58
N ALA A 218 -26.64 10.57 -3.26
CA ALA A 218 -26.85 9.81 -4.50
C ALA A 218 -25.77 10.15 -5.55
N ASP A 219 -25.29 9.13 -6.25
CA ASP A 219 -24.26 9.20 -7.31
C ASP A 219 -22.85 9.58 -6.84
N ASP A 220 -22.62 9.84 -5.56
CA ASP A 220 -21.28 9.96 -5.03
C ASP A 220 -20.58 8.62 -4.99
N TRP A 221 -19.28 8.61 -5.26
CA TRP A 221 -18.52 7.35 -5.34
C TRP A 221 -17.11 7.46 -4.77
N CYS A 222 -16.66 6.34 -4.27
CA CYS A 222 -15.26 6.13 -3.87
C CYS A 222 -14.78 4.75 -4.33
N ASN A 223 -13.61 4.71 -4.94
CA ASN A 223 -12.90 3.48 -5.26
C ASN A 223 -11.72 3.31 -4.30
N LEU A 224 -11.50 2.08 -3.84
CA LEU A 224 -10.43 1.71 -2.92
C LEU A 224 -9.63 0.55 -3.50
N ASP A 225 -8.31 0.57 -3.24
CA ASP A 225 -7.40 -0.46 -3.69
C ASP A 225 -6.14 -0.50 -2.83
N MET A 226 -5.37 -1.57 -2.91
CA MET A 226 -4.05 -1.73 -2.27
C MET A 226 -4.03 -1.30 -0.80
N ALA A 227 -4.87 -1.94 0.02
CA ALA A 227 -4.90 -1.74 1.46
C ALA A 227 -3.70 -2.41 2.14
N ILE A 228 -3.01 -1.69 3.02
CA ILE A 228 -1.82 -2.18 3.73
C ILE A 228 -1.98 -1.89 5.21
N LEU A 229 -1.86 -2.93 6.04
CA LEU A 229 -1.68 -2.81 7.49
C LEU A 229 -0.35 -3.47 7.85
N ARG A 230 0.55 -2.71 8.45
CA ARG A 230 1.87 -3.20 8.84
C ARG A 230 2.27 -2.73 10.22
N LYS A 231 3.05 -3.54 10.92
CA LYS A 231 3.71 -3.14 12.15
C LYS A 231 4.94 -2.30 11.80
N VAL A 232 5.12 -1.15 12.46
CA VAL A 232 6.25 -0.24 12.21
C VAL A 232 7.25 -0.22 13.37
N GLU A 233 6.83 -0.68 14.58
CA GLU A 233 7.68 -0.89 15.76
C GLU A 233 7.14 -2.03 16.64
#